data_a45c793ba39b49a7080b16a36405134b
#
_entry.id   a45c793ba39b49a7080b16a36405134b
#
_cell.length_a   1.000
_cell.length_b   1.000
_cell.length_c   1.000
_cell.angle_alpha   90.00
_cell.angle_beta   90.00
_cell.angle_gamma   90.00
#
_symmetry.space_group_name_H-M   'P 1'
#
loop_
_entity.id
_entity.type
_entity.pdbx_description
1 polymer ?
#
loop_
_entity_poly.entity_id
_entity_poly.type
_entity_poly.pdbx_seq_one_letter_code
_entity_poly.pdbx_strand_id
1 'polypeptide(L)'
;MTYYLRRVIAFYRGNFQNYGFRGVARVTAALFLHLFRPLVIRIGPRIRHCPCCGWRGSHFMPFLATGYIVFETQCPSCTSAPRHRAHRLFYENRLHFSQREGKLLYFAPEHNLVYFKANLKLEVKTSNYPDGEADYHIDMLDIPFADGQWDYIVCHRVVEHVSDDRRGMMELCRVLKPGGFAVISVPLDSDVEKTIEYGKPNPLENEHYYYYGKDFITRIPDCFEVDAYRFSDTFTAAEHTELALIDDYIFVCRKPDAAGN
;
A
#
# COMPACT_ATOMS: atom_id res chain seq x y z
N MET A 1 11.65 -11.69 -27.31
CA MET A 1 12.35 -12.84 -26.68
C MET A 1 13.49 -12.41 -25.75
N THR A 2 14.36 -11.47 -26.17
CA THR A 2 15.54 -11.01 -25.38
C THR A 2 15.20 -10.36 -24.03
N TYR A 3 14.13 -9.59 -23.91
CA TYR A 3 13.73 -8.90 -22.68
C TYR A 3 13.30 -9.88 -21.56
N TYR A 4 12.44 -10.85 -21.86
CA TYR A 4 11.98 -11.83 -20.89
C TYR A 4 13.13 -12.73 -20.38
N LEU A 5 14.02 -13.14 -21.28
CA LEU A 5 15.18 -13.95 -20.90
C LEU A 5 16.11 -13.19 -19.94
N ARG A 6 16.37 -11.90 -20.21
CA ARG A 6 17.17 -11.05 -19.32
C ARG A 6 16.56 -10.93 -17.92
N ARG A 7 15.23 -10.76 -17.81
CA ARG A 7 14.54 -10.72 -16.51
C ARG A 7 14.66 -12.03 -15.76
N VAL A 8 14.44 -13.16 -16.43
CA VAL A 8 14.58 -14.49 -15.80
C VAL A 8 16.01 -14.70 -15.28
N ILE A 9 17.03 -14.35 -16.08
CA ILE A 9 18.44 -14.42 -15.65
C ILE A 9 18.68 -13.51 -14.44
N ALA A 10 18.14 -12.29 -14.43
CA ALA A 10 18.28 -11.36 -13.32
C ALA A 10 17.64 -11.92 -12.03
N PHE A 11 16.47 -12.55 -12.11
CA PHE A 11 15.83 -13.21 -10.97
C PHE A 11 16.71 -14.32 -10.40
N TYR A 12 17.24 -15.21 -11.23
CA TYR A 12 18.12 -16.28 -10.76
C TYR A 12 19.40 -15.72 -10.15
N ARG A 13 20.06 -14.76 -10.82
CA ARG A 13 21.30 -14.15 -10.34
C ARG A 13 21.12 -13.44 -9.00
N GLY A 14 20.13 -12.58 -8.87
CA GLY A 14 19.89 -11.82 -7.65
C GLY A 14 19.49 -12.72 -6.47
N ASN A 15 18.59 -13.69 -6.71
CA ASN A 15 18.20 -14.63 -5.67
C ASN A 15 19.33 -15.61 -5.28
N PHE A 16 20.20 -15.98 -6.23
CA PHE A 16 21.41 -16.77 -5.91
C PHE A 16 22.39 -15.97 -5.06
N GLN A 17 22.62 -14.69 -5.38
CA GLN A 17 23.49 -13.81 -4.60
C GLN A 17 23.01 -13.69 -3.14
N ASN A 18 21.70 -13.56 -2.91
CA ASN A 18 21.12 -13.36 -1.58
C ASN A 18 20.91 -14.67 -0.80
N TYR A 19 20.61 -15.79 -1.48
CA TYR A 19 20.16 -17.03 -0.82
C TYR A 19 20.83 -18.29 -1.34
N GLY A 20 21.83 -18.20 -2.23
CA GLY A 20 22.54 -19.33 -2.82
C GLY A 20 21.59 -20.28 -3.58
N PHE A 21 21.83 -21.58 -3.49
CA PHE A 21 21.00 -22.60 -4.16
C PHE A 21 19.55 -22.62 -3.69
N ARG A 22 19.26 -22.20 -2.45
CA ARG A 22 17.88 -22.03 -1.96
C ARG A 22 17.15 -20.97 -2.76
N GLY A 23 17.82 -19.86 -3.11
CA GLY A 23 17.25 -18.81 -3.98
C GLY A 23 16.89 -19.35 -5.36
N VAL A 24 17.79 -20.15 -5.97
CA VAL A 24 17.53 -20.81 -7.27
C VAL A 24 16.29 -21.70 -7.20
N ALA A 25 16.19 -22.56 -6.19
CA ALA A 25 15.02 -23.42 -6.00
C ALA A 25 13.72 -22.63 -5.84
N ARG A 26 13.75 -21.51 -5.10
CA ARG A 26 12.59 -20.61 -4.91
C ARG A 26 12.17 -19.96 -6.23
N VAL A 27 13.12 -19.46 -7.04
CA VAL A 27 12.82 -18.90 -8.37
C VAL A 27 12.17 -19.94 -9.26
N THR A 28 12.75 -21.16 -9.31
CA THR A 28 12.21 -22.26 -10.12
C THR A 28 10.79 -22.62 -9.70
N ALA A 29 10.53 -22.76 -8.40
CA ALA A 29 9.20 -23.03 -7.86
C ALA A 29 8.20 -21.91 -8.21
N ALA A 30 8.58 -20.64 -8.06
CA ALA A 30 7.74 -19.51 -8.37
C ALA A 30 7.41 -19.43 -9.87
N LEU A 31 8.39 -19.63 -10.75
CA LEU A 31 8.18 -19.67 -12.21
C LEU A 31 7.29 -20.85 -12.61
N PHE A 32 7.47 -22.02 -11.98
CA PHE A 32 6.59 -23.17 -12.18
C PHE A 32 5.15 -22.85 -11.82
N LEU A 33 4.90 -22.24 -10.65
CA LEU A 33 3.57 -21.82 -10.23
C LEU A 33 2.95 -20.84 -11.23
N HIS A 34 3.73 -19.88 -11.77
CA HIS A 34 3.23 -18.96 -12.78
C HIS A 34 2.91 -19.64 -14.11
N LEU A 35 3.74 -20.60 -14.55
CA LEU A 35 3.52 -21.36 -15.78
C LEU A 35 2.26 -22.23 -15.68
N PHE A 36 2.04 -22.87 -14.53
CA PHE A 36 0.89 -23.73 -14.28
C PHE A 36 -0.26 -23.02 -13.52
N ARG A 37 -0.25 -21.68 -13.50
CA ARG A 37 -1.28 -20.86 -12.82
C ARG A 37 -2.72 -21.34 -13.05
N PRO A 38 -3.20 -21.62 -14.28
CA PRO A 38 -4.58 -22.05 -14.50
C PRO A 38 -4.94 -23.35 -13.78
N LEU A 39 -3.97 -24.21 -13.54
CA LEU A 39 -4.15 -25.45 -12.79
C LEU A 39 -4.03 -25.21 -11.30
N VAL A 40 -2.97 -24.55 -10.84
CA VAL A 40 -2.67 -24.31 -9.41
C VAL A 40 -3.82 -23.59 -8.70
N ILE A 41 -4.41 -22.56 -9.33
CA ILE A 41 -5.51 -21.79 -8.73
C ILE A 41 -6.84 -22.57 -8.61
N ARG A 42 -6.95 -23.74 -9.25
CA ARG A 42 -8.15 -24.57 -9.26
C ARG A 42 -8.04 -25.82 -8.37
N ILE A 43 -6.82 -26.21 -8.01
CA ILE A 43 -6.54 -27.41 -7.22
C ILE A 43 -6.55 -27.04 -5.73
N GLY A 44 -7.30 -27.78 -4.93
CA GLY A 44 -7.35 -27.65 -3.49
C GLY A 44 -8.54 -26.85 -2.96
N PRO A 45 -8.66 -26.74 -1.62
CA PRO A 45 -9.75 -26.03 -0.98
C PRO A 45 -9.70 -24.54 -1.27
N ARG A 46 -10.87 -23.92 -1.49
CA ARG A 46 -10.97 -22.46 -1.77
C ARG A 46 -10.88 -21.66 -0.45
N ILE A 47 -9.72 -21.69 0.18
CA ILE A 47 -9.43 -21.03 1.46
C ILE A 47 -8.93 -19.59 1.32
N ARG A 48 -8.63 -19.16 0.08
CA ARG A 48 -8.17 -17.80 -0.22
C ARG A 48 -9.28 -16.97 -0.83
N HIS A 49 -9.38 -15.72 -0.40
CA HIS A 49 -10.33 -14.74 -0.92
C HIS A 49 -9.64 -13.40 -1.19
N CYS A 50 -9.96 -12.79 -2.30
CA CYS A 50 -9.51 -11.44 -2.64
C CYS A 50 -10.69 -10.46 -2.58
N PRO A 51 -10.80 -9.61 -1.56
CA PRO A 51 -11.89 -8.63 -1.45
C PRO A 51 -11.79 -7.51 -2.50
N CYS A 52 -10.62 -7.35 -3.16
CA CYS A 52 -10.47 -6.34 -4.21
C CYS A 52 -11.21 -6.71 -5.51
N CYS A 53 -11.35 -8.01 -5.82
CA CYS A 53 -11.97 -8.46 -7.08
C CYS A 53 -12.95 -9.63 -6.91
N GLY A 54 -13.20 -10.08 -5.69
CA GLY A 54 -14.10 -11.22 -5.40
C GLY A 54 -13.53 -12.61 -5.72
N TRP A 55 -12.26 -12.72 -6.20
CA TRP A 55 -11.67 -14.01 -6.51
C TRP A 55 -11.57 -14.93 -5.28
N ARG A 56 -11.86 -16.23 -5.49
CA ARG A 56 -11.70 -17.29 -4.47
C ARG A 56 -10.96 -18.48 -5.05
N GLY A 57 -10.01 -19.01 -4.30
CA GLY A 57 -9.19 -20.15 -4.74
C GLY A 57 -8.34 -20.74 -3.63
N SER A 58 -7.40 -21.62 -4.00
CA SER A 58 -6.54 -22.34 -3.06
C SER A 58 -5.31 -21.55 -2.65
N HIS A 59 -4.69 -20.81 -3.59
CA HIS A 59 -3.40 -20.15 -3.40
C HIS A 59 -3.36 -18.80 -4.09
N PHE A 60 -2.69 -17.83 -3.45
CA PHE A 60 -2.20 -16.64 -4.14
C PHE A 60 -0.88 -16.96 -4.85
N MET A 61 -0.57 -16.19 -5.88
CA MET A 61 0.64 -16.36 -6.68
C MET A 61 1.86 -15.74 -5.99
N PRO A 62 3.08 -16.25 -6.24
CA PRO A 62 4.27 -15.60 -5.73
C PRO A 62 4.54 -14.25 -6.41
N PHE A 63 5.07 -13.31 -5.64
CA PHE A 63 5.69 -12.09 -6.17
C PHE A 63 7.17 -12.36 -6.42
N LEU A 64 7.65 -12.09 -7.65
CA LEU A 64 9.05 -12.25 -8.05
C LEU A 64 9.72 -10.89 -8.17
N ALA A 65 10.74 -10.67 -7.34
CA ALA A 65 11.66 -9.54 -7.48
C ALA A 65 13.07 -10.04 -7.78
N THR A 66 13.93 -9.16 -8.26
CA THR A 66 15.30 -9.50 -8.65
C THR A 66 16.15 -10.05 -7.50
N GLY A 67 15.85 -9.66 -6.26
CA GLY A 67 16.63 -10.07 -5.07
C GLY A 67 15.90 -10.96 -4.09
N TYR A 68 14.57 -11.12 -4.23
CA TYR A 68 13.75 -11.90 -3.29
C TYR A 68 12.46 -12.40 -3.93
N ILE A 69 11.84 -13.38 -3.27
CA ILE A 69 10.52 -13.92 -3.67
C ILE A 69 9.66 -14.02 -2.43
N VAL A 70 8.42 -13.57 -2.55
CA VAL A 70 7.39 -13.72 -1.52
C VAL A 70 6.27 -14.59 -2.07
N PHE A 71 6.07 -15.78 -1.48
CA PHE A 71 4.98 -16.67 -1.84
C PHE A 71 3.65 -16.21 -1.24
N GLU A 72 2.54 -16.70 -1.77
CA GLU A 72 1.17 -16.41 -1.31
C GLU A 72 0.84 -14.91 -1.26
N THR A 73 1.26 -14.14 -2.28
CA THR A 73 1.23 -12.68 -2.25
C THR A 73 0.21 -12.09 -3.21
N GLN A 74 0.32 -12.43 -4.50
CA GLN A 74 -0.44 -11.76 -5.55
C GLN A 74 -1.74 -12.50 -5.88
N CYS A 75 -2.85 -11.76 -5.89
CA CYS A 75 -4.10 -12.31 -6.40
C CYS A 75 -3.94 -12.75 -7.86
N PRO A 76 -4.29 -14.00 -8.20
CA PRO A 76 -4.17 -14.46 -9.58
C PRO A 76 -5.15 -13.77 -10.54
N SER A 77 -6.18 -13.12 -10.06
CA SER A 77 -7.15 -12.39 -10.90
C SER A 77 -6.73 -10.93 -11.12
N CYS A 78 -6.56 -10.16 -10.02
CA CYS A 78 -6.31 -8.72 -10.11
C CYS A 78 -4.90 -8.29 -9.68
N THR A 79 -4.01 -9.22 -9.36
CA THR A 79 -2.63 -8.97 -8.89
C THR A 79 -2.49 -8.20 -7.56
N SER A 80 -3.60 -7.95 -6.85
CA SER A 80 -3.55 -7.25 -5.55
C SER A 80 -2.62 -7.96 -4.57
N ALA A 81 -1.80 -7.16 -3.87
CA ALA A 81 -0.91 -7.58 -2.80
C ALA A 81 -1.65 -7.74 -1.45
N PRO A 82 -1.05 -8.35 -0.42
CA PRO A 82 -1.64 -8.47 0.92
C PRO A 82 -2.17 -7.14 1.47
N ARG A 83 -1.37 -6.07 1.40
CA ARG A 83 -1.78 -4.74 1.86
C ARG A 83 -3.03 -4.21 1.16
N HIS A 84 -3.17 -4.43 -0.16
CA HIS A 84 -4.36 -3.97 -0.88
C HIS A 84 -5.63 -4.67 -0.39
N ARG A 85 -5.54 -5.96 -0.04
CA ARG A 85 -6.64 -6.74 0.50
C ARG A 85 -7.00 -6.30 1.92
N ALA A 86 -5.98 -6.05 2.76
CA ALA A 86 -6.16 -5.50 4.11
C ALA A 86 -6.82 -4.11 4.05
N HIS A 87 -6.27 -3.20 3.24
CA HIS A 87 -6.83 -1.86 3.06
C HIS A 87 -8.30 -1.93 2.59
N ARG A 88 -8.63 -2.84 1.64
CA ARG A 88 -10.00 -3.00 1.14
C ARG A 88 -10.99 -3.35 2.25
N LEU A 89 -10.63 -4.31 3.13
CA LEU A 89 -11.46 -4.66 4.28
C LEU A 89 -11.52 -3.53 5.31
N PHE A 90 -10.39 -2.87 5.55
CA PHE A 90 -10.33 -1.76 6.49
C PHE A 90 -11.24 -0.60 6.07
N TYR A 91 -11.22 -0.24 4.79
CA TYR A 91 -12.09 0.80 4.24
C TYR A 91 -13.58 0.46 4.38
N GLU A 92 -13.95 -0.80 4.20
CA GLU A 92 -15.35 -1.22 4.34
C GLU A 92 -15.76 -1.33 5.80
N ASN A 93 -14.98 -2.07 6.61
CA ASN A 93 -15.41 -2.52 7.93
C ASN A 93 -15.12 -1.50 9.03
N ARG A 94 -14.12 -0.62 8.86
CA ARG A 94 -13.72 0.37 9.87
C ARG A 94 -14.05 1.79 9.47
N LEU A 95 -13.85 2.14 8.21
CA LEU A 95 -14.08 3.51 7.76
C LEU A 95 -15.40 3.69 7.02
N HIS A 96 -16.11 2.60 6.68
CA HIS A 96 -17.42 2.58 6.03
C HIS A 96 -17.49 3.46 4.76
N PHE A 97 -16.44 3.40 3.92
CA PHE A 97 -16.36 4.26 2.73
C PHE A 97 -17.48 4.00 1.71
N SER A 98 -18.10 2.82 1.71
CA SER A 98 -19.28 2.54 0.86
C SER A 98 -20.50 3.40 1.22
N GLN A 99 -20.53 3.98 2.45
CA GLN A 99 -21.63 4.80 2.95
C GLN A 99 -21.27 6.30 3.01
N ARG A 100 -20.00 6.65 2.73
CA ARG A 100 -19.52 8.04 2.80
C ARG A 100 -19.89 8.83 1.55
N GLU A 101 -19.98 10.14 1.72
CA GLU A 101 -20.12 11.11 0.65
C GLU A 101 -19.08 12.23 0.81
N GLY A 102 -18.78 12.95 -0.26
CA GLY A 102 -17.82 14.05 -0.26
C GLY A 102 -16.67 13.86 -1.27
N LYS A 103 -15.57 14.56 -1.06
CA LYS A 103 -14.41 14.62 -1.96
C LYS A 103 -13.25 13.80 -1.40
N LEU A 104 -12.73 12.89 -2.20
CA LEU A 104 -11.59 12.04 -1.88
C LEU A 104 -10.44 12.30 -2.85
N LEU A 105 -9.24 12.63 -2.33
CA LEU A 105 -8.00 12.70 -3.09
C LEU A 105 -7.17 11.45 -2.82
N TYR A 106 -6.80 10.71 -3.87
CA TYR A 106 -6.02 9.48 -3.77
C TYR A 106 -4.66 9.64 -4.43
N PHE A 107 -3.60 9.72 -3.62
CA PHE A 107 -2.21 9.76 -4.07
C PHE A 107 -1.74 8.37 -4.48
N ALA A 108 -1.00 8.28 -5.62
CA ALA A 108 -0.48 7.04 -6.19
C ALA A 108 -1.52 5.90 -6.17
N PRO A 109 -2.65 6.03 -6.91
CA PRO A 109 -3.79 5.14 -6.76
C PRO A 109 -3.43 3.69 -7.11
N GLU A 110 -3.83 2.78 -6.22
CA GLU A 110 -3.61 1.35 -6.33
C GLU A 110 -4.94 0.60 -6.62
N HIS A 111 -4.95 -0.71 -6.40
CA HIS A 111 -6.07 -1.63 -6.67
C HIS A 111 -7.41 -1.22 -6.06
N ASN A 112 -7.39 -0.42 -4.98
CA ASN A 112 -8.61 0.02 -4.30
C ASN A 112 -9.29 1.23 -4.96
N LEU A 113 -8.72 1.82 -6.00
CA LEU A 113 -9.34 2.93 -6.74
C LEU A 113 -10.74 2.56 -7.27
N VAL A 114 -10.89 1.34 -7.80
CA VAL A 114 -12.17 0.84 -8.31
C VAL A 114 -13.24 0.81 -7.22
N TYR A 115 -12.86 0.46 -5.99
CA TYR A 115 -13.76 0.46 -4.84
C TYR A 115 -14.29 1.88 -4.53
N PHE A 116 -13.41 2.87 -4.46
CA PHE A 116 -13.83 4.24 -4.19
C PHE A 116 -14.70 4.81 -5.32
N LYS A 117 -14.31 4.57 -6.58
CA LYS A 117 -15.07 5.01 -7.76
C LYS A 117 -16.44 4.32 -7.90
N ALA A 118 -16.63 3.15 -7.27
CA ALA A 118 -17.93 2.48 -7.24
C ALA A 118 -18.96 3.16 -6.32
N ASN A 119 -18.52 3.97 -5.37
CA ASN A 119 -19.41 4.79 -4.55
C ASN A 119 -19.69 6.12 -5.26
N LEU A 120 -20.87 6.23 -5.86
CA LEU A 120 -21.29 7.41 -6.64
C LEU A 120 -21.48 8.69 -5.80
N LYS A 121 -21.46 8.60 -4.47
CA LYS A 121 -21.51 9.75 -3.57
C LYS A 121 -20.13 10.34 -3.30
N LEU A 122 -19.05 9.67 -3.67
CA LEU A 122 -17.69 10.16 -3.56
C LEU A 122 -17.23 10.78 -4.88
N GLU A 123 -16.83 12.04 -4.84
CA GLU A 123 -16.05 12.65 -5.90
C GLU A 123 -14.57 12.23 -5.72
N VAL A 124 -14.15 11.19 -6.44
CA VAL A 124 -12.79 10.64 -6.34
C VAL A 124 -11.89 11.28 -7.38
N LYS A 125 -10.81 11.92 -6.93
CA LYS A 125 -9.72 12.44 -7.74
C LYS A 125 -8.42 11.73 -7.41
N THR A 126 -7.58 11.59 -8.40
CA THR A 126 -6.30 10.86 -8.29
C THR A 126 -5.13 11.78 -8.54
N SER A 127 -3.99 11.49 -7.90
CA SER A 127 -2.73 12.17 -8.15
C SER A 127 -1.58 11.18 -8.27
N ASN A 128 -0.70 11.42 -9.24
CA ASN A 128 0.63 10.81 -9.36
C ASN A 128 1.70 11.90 -9.49
N TYR A 129 2.97 11.56 -9.22
CA TYR A 129 4.08 12.50 -9.37
C TYR A 129 5.38 11.73 -9.69
N PRO A 130 6.21 12.24 -10.61
CA PRO A 130 6.00 13.44 -11.43
C PRO A 130 5.08 13.19 -12.63
N ASP A 131 4.82 11.93 -12.98
CA ASP A 131 4.05 11.49 -14.14
C ASP A 131 3.18 10.27 -13.80
N GLY A 132 2.50 9.71 -14.79
CA GLY A 132 1.59 8.58 -14.66
C GLY A 132 0.14 8.99 -14.92
N GLU A 133 -0.73 7.99 -15.11
CA GLU A 133 -2.16 8.24 -15.37
C GLU A 133 -2.88 8.67 -14.09
N ALA A 134 -3.30 9.94 -14.02
CA ALA A 134 -4.04 10.50 -12.88
C ALA A 134 -4.80 11.78 -13.29
N ASP A 135 -5.72 12.25 -12.44
CA ASP A 135 -6.42 13.54 -12.63
C ASP A 135 -5.45 14.73 -12.45
N TYR A 136 -4.44 14.57 -11.58
CA TYR A 136 -3.48 15.60 -11.22
C TYR A 136 -2.04 15.03 -11.12
N HIS A 137 -1.05 15.91 -11.34
CA HIS A 137 0.36 15.64 -11.04
C HIS A 137 0.81 16.57 -9.92
N ILE A 138 0.76 16.07 -8.67
CA ILE A 138 0.95 16.89 -7.47
C ILE A 138 2.22 16.45 -6.74
N ASP A 139 3.13 17.42 -6.54
CA ASP A 139 4.17 17.27 -5.53
C ASP A 139 3.52 17.38 -4.15
N MET A 140 3.70 16.35 -3.32
CA MET A 140 3.14 16.32 -1.97
C MET A 140 3.70 17.43 -1.07
N LEU A 141 4.86 18.01 -1.41
CA LEU A 141 5.48 19.10 -0.68
C LEU A 141 4.87 20.49 -0.99
N ASP A 142 4.05 20.58 -2.05
CA ASP A 142 3.39 21.83 -2.47
C ASP A 142 2.07 21.48 -3.17
N ILE A 143 1.04 21.15 -2.38
CA ILE A 143 -0.26 20.73 -2.91
C ILE A 143 -1.05 21.94 -3.42
N PRO A 144 -1.39 22.05 -4.72
CA PRO A 144 -1.97 23.25 -5.33
C PRO A 144 -3.49 23.36 -5.09
N PHE A 145 -3.93 23.07 -3.87
CA PHE A 145 -5.33 23.18 -3.46
C PHE A 145 -5.47 24.13 -2.28
N ALA A 146 -6.65 24.76 -2.18
CA ALA A 146 -6.99 25.60 -1.05
C ALA A 146 -7.09 24.80 0.26
N ASP A 147 -6.94 25.49 1.39
CA ASP A 147 -7.14 24.92 2.70
C ASP A 147 -8.57 24.36 2.84
N GLY A 148 -8.70 23.20 3.44
CA GLY A 148 -10.00 22.61 3.72
C GLY A 148 -10.83 22.24 2.49
N GLN A 149 -10.19 21.81 1.41
CA GLN A 149 -10.88 21.46 0.16
C GLN A 149 -11.39 20.01 0.14
N TRP A 150 -10.72 19.08 0.84
CA TRP A 150 -10.94 17.64 0.76
C TRP A 150 -11.54 17.07 2.04
N ASP A 151 -12.51 16.16 1.91
CA ASP A 151 -13.09 15.44 3.05
C ASP A 151 -12.20 14.27 3.45
N TYR A 152 -11.60 13.58 2.45
CA TYR A 152 -10.77 12.40 2.66
C TYR A 152 -9.53 12.44 1.78
N ILE A 153 -8.42 11.90 2.32
CA ILE A 153 -7.19 11.66 1.55
C ILE A 153 -6.77 10.21 1.76
N VAL A 154 -6.33 9.54 0.69
CA VAL A 154 -5.66 8.25 0.73
C VAL A 154 -4.25 8.41 0.21
N CYS A 155 -3.26 8.07 1.03
CA CYS A 155 -1.84 8.26 0.76
C CYS A 155 -1.06 7.02 1.23
N HIS A 156 -0.92 6.03 0.33
CA HIS A 156 -0.22 4.78 0.62
C HIS A 156 1.06 4.70 -0.16
N ARG A 157 2.17 4.43 0.54
CA ARG A 157 3.49 4.24 -0.07
C ARG A 157 3.92 5.44 -0.92
N VAL A 158 3.75 6.65 -0.36
CA VAL A 158 4.14 7.93 -0.99
C VAL A 158 5.06 8.73 -0.07
N VAL A 159 4.77 8.77 1.23
CA VAL A 159 5.47 9.61 2.21
C VAL A 159 6.97 9.28 2.28
N GLU A 160 7.34 8.03 2.07
CA GLU A 160 8.74 7.58 2.01
C GLU A 160 9.54 8.13 0.84
N HIS A 161 8.86 8.61 -0.21
CA HIS A 161 9.47 9.11 -1.44
C HIS A 161 9.66 10.64 -1.47
N VAL A 162 9.19 11.36 -0.45
CA VAL A 162 9.37 12.83 -0.39
C VAL A 162 10.57 13.20 0.47
N SER A 163 11.23 14.31 0.14
CA SER A 163 12.45 14.75 0.86
C SER A 163 12.18 15.27 2.27
N ASP A 164 10.94 15.67 2.57
CA ASP A 164 10.49 16.16 3.87
C ASP A 164 9.09 15.58 4.16
N ASP A 165 9.07 14.45 4.87
CA ASP A 165 7.84 13.72 5.17
C ASP A 165 6.88 14.52 6.05
N ARG A 166 7.42 15.29 7.03
CA ARG A 166 6.58 16.12 7.92
C ARG A 166 5.91 17.24 7.14
N ARG A 167 6.66 17.94 6.27
CA ARG A 167 6.10 18.98 5.40
C ARG A 167 5.00 18.41 4.49
N GLY A 168 5.26 17.28 3.83
CA GLY A 168 4.26 16.62 2.99
C GLY A 168 2.99 16.28 3.78
N MET A 169 3.12 15.71 4.98
CA MET A 169 1.96 15.42 5.83
C MET A 169 1.26 16.69 6.36
N MET A 170 1.98 17.79 6.59
CA MET A 170 1.38 19.09 6.91
C MET A 170 0.53 19.63 5.75
N GLU A 171 0.96 19.47 4.52
CA GLU A 171 0.18 19.81 3.33
C GLU A 171 -1.11 18.98 3.23
N LEU A 172 -1.05 17.65 3.52
CA LEU A 172 -2.26 16.82 3.62
C LEU A 172 -3.22 17.39 4.68
N CYS A 173 -2.70 17.76 5.85
CA CYS A 173 -3.50 18.36 6.92
C CYS A 173 -4.12 19.71 6.48
N ARG A 174 -3.34 20.54 5.78
CA ARG A 174 -3.80 21.86 5.32
C ARG A 174 -5.01 21.72 4.39
N VAL A 175 -4.91 20.86 3.39
CA VAL A 175 -5.96 20.71 2.37
C VAL A 175 -7.17 19.89 2.83
N LEU A 176 -7.09 19.18 3.96
CA LEU A 176 -8.23 18.53 4.59
C LEU A 176 -9.14 19.53 5.26
N LYS A 177 -10.45 19.31 5.15
CA LYS A 177 -11.48 20.01 5.95
C LYS A 177 -11.31 19.68 7.43
N PRO A 178 -11.70 20.57 8.35
CA PRO A 178 -11.98 20.19 9.74
C PRO A 178 -12.93 18.98 9.77
N GLY A 179 -12.67 18.01 10.66
CA GLY A 179 -13.41 16.73 10.72
C GLY A 179 -13.08 15.72 9.61
N GLY A 180 -12.32 16.12 8.59
CA GLY A 180 -11.80 15.22 7.55
C GLY A 180 -10.63 14.36 8.03
N PHE A 181 -10.22 13.36 7.23
CA PHE A 181 -9.09 12.52 7.60
C PHE A 181 -8.27 12.03 6.41
N ALA A 182 -6.99 11.76 6.66
CA ALA A 182 -6.10 11.03 5.76
C ALA A 182 -5.91 9.59 6.23
N VAL A 183 -5.84 8.65 5.29
CA VAL A 183 -5.40 7.27 5.54
C VAL A 183 -4.01 7.11 4.96
N ILE A 184 -3.02 6.94 5.83
CA ILE A 184 -1.60 6.88 5.47
C ILE A 184 -1.07 5.47 5.76
N SER A 185 -0.24 4.93 4.88
CA SER A 185 0.62 3.79 5.17
C SER A 185 1.98 3.95 4.53
N VAL A 186 3.02 3.51 5.24
CA VAL A 186 4.42 3.54 4.82
C VAL A 186 5.03 2.15 5.03
N PRO A 187 6.14 1.80 4.38
CA PRO A 187 6.90 0.59 4.71
C PRO A 187 7.57 0.77 6.08
N LEU A 188 6.89 0.27 7.14
CA LEU A 188 7.36 0.39 8.51
C LEU A 188 7.95 -0.94 8.97
N ASP A 189 9.19 -0.90 9.48
CA ASP A 189 9.84 -2.05 10.11
C ASP A 189 9.64 -1.99 11.63
N SER A 190 8.84 -2.93 12.14
CA SER A 190 8.55 -3.01 13.58
C SER A 190 9.70 -3.53 14.43
N ASP A 191 10.80 -3.97 13.84
CA ASP A 191 12.01 -4.38 14.55
C ASP A 191 13.00 -3.22 14.71
N VAL A 192 12.76 -2.09 14.01
CA VAL A 192 13.57 -0.88 14.08
C VAL A 192 12.88 0.18 14.96
N GLU A 193 13.56 0.65 15.99
CA GLU A 193 13.01 1.62 16.95
C GLU A 193 12.93 3.03 16.34
N LYS A 194 13.97 3.44 15.58
CA LYS A 194 14.08 4.79 15.03
C LYS A 194 14.23 4.78 13.53
N THR A 195 13.49 5.66 12.88
CA THR A 195 13.57 5.92 11.46
C THR A 195 14.98 6.32 11.04
N ILE A 196 15.46 5.73 9.95
CA ILE A 196 16.73 6.09 9.31
C ILE A 196 16.42 7.06 8.17
N GLU A 197 17.02 8.24 8.23
CA GLU A 197 16.91 9.26 7.17
C GLU A 197 18.13 9.16 6.26
N TYR A 198 17.90 8.93 4.96
CA TYR A 198 18.99 8.81 3.99
C TYR A 198 19.46 10.18 3.47
N GLY A 199 18.67 11.23 3.65
CA GLY A 199 18.97 12.59 3.17
C GLY A 199 18.90 12.76 1.65
N LYS A 200 18.78 11.67 0.91
CA LYS A 200 18.58 11.59 -0.54
C LYS A 200 17.90 10.26 -0.89
N PRO A 201 17.32 10.13 -2.11
CA PRO A 201 16.74 8.86 -2.54
C PRO A 201 17.76 7.72 -2.45
N ASN A 202 17.39 6.60 -1.82
CA ASN A 202 18.25 5.42 -1.71
C ASN A 202 17.87 4.39 -2.78
N PRO A 203 18.70 4.16 -3.82
CA PRO A 203 18.38 3.23 -4.90
C PRO A 203 18.26 1.76 -4.44
N LEU A 204 18.83 1.41 -3.28
CA LEU A 204 18.73 0.06 -2.73
C LEU A 204 17.39 -0.17 -2.01
N GLU A 205 16.69 0.92 -1.68
CA GLU A 205 15.39 0.94 -1.00
C GLU A 205 14.31 1.59 -1.87
N ASN A 206 14.30 1.29 -3.16
CA ASN A 206 13.30 1.79 -4.12
C ASN A 206 13.18 3.32 -4.16
N GLU A 207 14.29 4.05 -4.07
CA GLU A 207 14.37 5.52 -4.05
C GLU A 207 13.68 6.16 -2.85
N HIS A 208 13.56 5.44 -1.71
CA HIS A 208 13.04 6.00 -0.47
C HIS A 208 14.02 7.00 0.15
N TYR A 209 13.52 8.06 0.76
CA TYR A 209 14.27 8.98 1.61
C TYR A 209 14.37 8.48 3.05
N TYR A 210 13.47 7.58 3.47
CA TYR A 210 13.34 7.09 4.85
C TYR A 210 13.19 5.58 4.89
N TYR A 211 13.81 4.97 5.89
CA TYR A 211 13.50 3.62 6.37
C TYR A 211 12.79 3.76 7.71
N TYR A 212 11.48 3.63 7.72
CA TYR A 212 10.67 3.92 8.89
C TYR A 212 10.74 2.83 9.94
N GLY A 213 11.00 3.28 11.21
CA GLY A 213 10.88 2.49 12.42
C GLY A 213 9.57 2.75 13.17
N LYS A 214 9.48 2.22 14.41
CA LYS A 214 8.30 2.39 15.29
C LYS A 214 7.98 3.85 15.60
N ASP A 215 8.98 4.73 15.55
CA ASP A 215 8.84 6.16 15.81
C ASP A 215 8.11 6.93 14.70
N PHE A 216 7.70 6.28 13.60
CA PHE A 216 6.95 6.94 12.52
C PHE A 216 5.73 7.71 13.04
N ILE A 217 5.02 7.17 14.04
CA ILE A 217 3.86 7.83 14.62
C ILE A 217 4.20 9.22 15.20
N THR A 218 5.42 9.41 15.70
CA THR A 218 5.89 10.70 16.26
C THR A 218 6.32 11.68 15.17
N ARG A 219 6.42 11.23 13.93
CA ARG A 219 6.73 12.07 12.76
C ARG A 219 5.46 12.69 12.17
N ILE A 220 4.30 12.10 12.43
CA ILE A 220 3.02 12.66 11.99
C ILE A 220 2.77 13.99 12.70
N PRO A 221 2.46 15.07 11.98
CA PRO A 221 2.28 16.41 12.55
C PRO A 221 1.15 16.49 13.58
N ASP A 222 1.31 17.35 14.59
CA ASP A 222 0.37 17.56 15.69
C ASP A 222 -0.99 18.17 15.24
N CYS A 223 -1.11 18.60 13.99
CA CYS A 223 -2.39 19.01 13.41
C CYS A 223 -3.35 17.82 13.17
N PHE A 224 -2.89 16.59 13.41
CA PHE A 224 -3.68 15.38 13.34
C PHE A 224 -3.87 14.72 14.71
N GLU A 225 -5.06 14.18 14.92
CA GLU A 225 -5.31 13.10 15.88
C GLU A 225 -5.10 11.78 15.14
N VAL A 226 -4.25 10.88 15.69
CA VAL A 226 -3.78 9.70 14.97
C VAL A 226 -4.24 8.41 15.64
N ASP A 227 -4.97 7.59 14.88
CA ASP A 227 -5.25 6.20 15.22
C ASP A 227 -4.31 5.29 14.42
N ALA A 228 -3.48 4.50 15.09
CA ALA A 228 -2.59 3.52 14.47
C ALA A 228 -3.20 2.11 14.53
N TYR A 229 -3.31 1.43 13.40
CA TYR A 229 -3.87 0.09 13.27
C TYR A 229 -2.81 -0.87 12.73
N ARG A 230 -2.31 -1.76 13.58
CA ARG A 230 -1.47 -2.87 13.16
C ARG A 230 -2.33 -4.01 12.63
N PHE A 231 -1.93 -4.65 11.53
CA PHE A 231 -2.76 -5.69 10.91
C PHE A 231 -2.97 -6.89 11.85
N SER A 232 -1.93 -7.31 12.58
CA SER A 232 -2.03 -8.41 13.55
C SER A 232 -3.09 -8.18 14.63
N ASP A 233 -3.37 -6.92 14.97
CA ASP A 233 -4.31 -6.54 16.02
C ASP A 233 -5.70 -6.16 15.45
N THR A 234 -5.73 -5.84 14.15
CA THR A 234 -6.91 -5.31 13.45
C THR A 234 -7.75 -6.40 12.81
N PHE A 235 -7.07 -7.44 12.28
CA PHE A 235 -7.71 -8.54 11.55
C PHE A 235 -7.63 -9.83 12.36
N THR A 236 -8.66 -10.67 12.26
CA THR A 236 -8.72 -11.98 12.92
C THR A 236 -7.72 -12.96 12.29
N ALA A 237 -7.33 -14.00 13.01
CA ALA A 237 -6.48 -15.07 12.50
C ALA A 237 -7.07 -15.76 11.24
N ALA A 238 -8.41 -15.84 11.16
CA ALA A 238 -9.10 -16.35 9.97
C ALA A 238 -8.89 -15.43 8.76
N GLU A 239 -9.05 -14.12 8.92
CA GLU A 239 -8.80 -13.12 7.87
C GLU A 239 -7.33 -13.10 7.45
N HIS A 240 -6.38 -13.17 8.40
CA HIS A 240 -4.95 -13.31 8.07
C HIS A 240 -4.69 -14.51 7.17
N THR A 241 -5.29 -15.66 7.47
CA THR A 241 -5.16 -16.87 6.67
C THR A 241 -5.85 -16.72 5.32
N GLU A 242 -7.13 -16.32 5.30
CA GLU A 242 -7.94 -16.22 4.08
C GLU A 242 -7.35 -15.22 3.08
N LEU A 243 -6.87 -14.08 3.56
CA LEU A 243 -6.34 -13.00 2.75
C LEU A 243 -4.83 -13.08 2.54
N ALA A 244 -4.14 -14.03 3.19
CA ALA A 244 -2.68 -14.12 3.24
C ALA A 244 -2.05 -12.77 3.59
N LEU A 245 -2.46 -12.19 4.72
CA LEU A 245 -1.95 -10.89 5.16
C LEU A 245 -0.51 -11.01 5.67
N ILE A 246 0.27 -10.02 5.36
CA ILE A 246 1.58 -9.74 5.95
C ILE A 246 1.39 -8.59 6.92
N ASP A 247 1.99 -8.65 8.10
CA ASP A 247 1.83 -7.62 9.11
C ASP A 247 2.34 -6.26 8.59
N ASP A 248 1.55 -5.24 8.81
CA ASP A 248 1.79 -3.86 8.34
C ASP A 248 0.91 -2.91 9.16
N TYR A 249 1.00 -1.61 8.88
CA TYR A 249 0.28 -0.57 9.60
C TYR A 249 -0.57 0.30 8.68
N ILE A 250 -1.71 0.75 9.21
CA ILE A 250 -2.53 1.84 8.66
C ILE A 250 -2.65 2.92 9.74
N PHE A 251 -2.41 4.17 9.35
CA PHE A 251 -2.60 5.33 10.19
C PHE A 251 -3.80 6.13 9.68
N VAL A 252 -4.79 6.34 10.54
CA VAL A 252 -5.93 7.24 10.28
C VAL A 252 -5.64 8.56 10.98
N CYS A 253 -5.30 9.56 10.20
CA CYS A 253 -4.89 10.89 10.66
C CYS A 253 -6.08 11.85 10.50
N ARG A 254 -6.79 12.15 11.60
CA ARG A 254 -7.98 13.01 11.61
C ARG A 254 -7.59 14.46 11.86
N LYS A 255 -8.07 15.36 11.02
CA LYS A 255 -7.98 16.79 11.33
C LYS A 255 -9.10 17.15 12.31
N PRO A 256 -8.78 17.67 13.51
CA PRO A 256 -9.79 18.08 14.47
C PRO A 256 -10.82 19.02 13.86
N ASP A 257 -12.04 19.00 14.39
CA ASP A 257 -13.04 20.00 14.05
C ASP A 257 -12.53 21.40 14.40
N ALA A 258 -12.93 22.40 13.62
CA ALA A 258 -12.69 23.78 14.02
C ALA A 258 -13.31 23.98 15.40
N ALA A 259 -12.49 24.41 16.39
CA ALA A 259 -13.00 24.73 17.71
C ALA A 259 -14.20 25.65 17.54
N GLY A 260 -15.38 25.19 17.96
CA GLY A 260 -16.60 26.00 17.87
C GLY A 260 -16.37 27.31 18.60
N ASN A 261 -16.44 28.41 17.87
CA ASN A 261 -16.51 29.77 18.45
C ASN A 261 -17.81 29.95 19.18
#